data_a061c5759c0f12245b156d050e5475ed
#
_entry.id   a061c5759c0f12245b156d050e5475ed
#
_cell.length_a   1.000
_cell.length_b   1.000
_cell.length_c   1.000
_cell.angle_alpha   90.00
_cell.angle_beta   90.00
_cell.angle_gamma   90.00
#
_symmetry.space_group_name_H-M   'P 1'
#
loop_
_entity.id
_entity.type
_entity.pdbx_description
1 polymer ?
#
loop_
_entity_poly.entity_id
_entity_poly.type
_entity_poly.pdbx_seq_one_letter_code
_entity_poly.pdbx_strand_id
1 'polypeptide(L)'
;MTRQTLMDEVHMVSTSGQRRQLRLLFTIPHFFSALAPNGTNRSRLPSARDERLRAIMATIAGLHQTFGAAIYGLDHFGRTAWQASPSVQHFVDIVICTTGGAHLLDDLPPQHPPFQHNPTTVEPEKLGFECHRLLKDARGRYDYYGYVEDDIVLLDPLFFRKRQLFDGRFGPKALLQPNRYEARPDGPVHKLYVDYHLSPARTARYQDVGNDPHLEMPFLDETITFERTSYPSAGCFFLSEEQLHIWAASPASSDQDVSYLSSLDSAATLSVMKAFRIYKPMLDQAWFLEVLHASPRWIQSVAEITRLARRDNPFAPHLSWGAS
;
A
#
# COMPACT_ATOMS: atom_id res chain seq x y z
N MET A 1 -51.59 4.85 14.83
CA MET A 1 -50.26 5.34 14.49
C MET A 1 -50.33 5.98 13.11
N THR A 2 -50.20 7.27 13.05
CA THR A 2 -50.34 8.04 11.81
C THR A 2 -49.05 8.04 10.99
N ARG A 3 -49.18 8.12 9.67
CA ARG A 3 -48.08 8.16 8.69
C ARG A 3 -46.97 9.20 9.04
N GLN A 4 -47.35 10.22 9.82
CA GLN A 4 -46.45 11.28 10.28
C GLN A 4 -45.45 10.76 11.34
N THR A 5 -45.87 9.86 12.24
CA THR A 5 -45.01 9.29 13.29
C THR A 5 -43.92 8.36 12.72
N LEU A 6 -44.23 7.68 11.59
CA LEU A 6 -43.24 6.83 10.90
C LEU A 6 -42.22 7.66 10.11
N MET A 7 -42.60 8.83 9.60
CA MET A 7 -41.63 9.73 8.92
C MET A 7 -40.70 10.44 9.89
N ASP A 8 -41.16 10.74 11.10
CA ASP A 8 -40.33 11.38 12.14
C ASP A 8 -39.33 10.40 12.76
N GLU A 9 -39.67 9.10 12.88
CA GLU A 9 -38.72 8.05 13.31
C GLU A 9 -37.65 7.78 12.25
N VAL A 10 -37.98 7.84 10.96
CA VAL A 10 -36.99 7.68 9.88
C VAL A 10 -36.05 8.89 9.80
N HIS A 11 -36.50 10.09 10.19
CA HIS A 11 -35.65 11.28 10.25
C HIS A 11 -34.69 11.33 11.47
N MET A 12 -35.05 10.66 12.57
CA MET A 12 -34.19 10.62 13.78
C MET A 12 -33.05 9.61 13.71
N VAL A 13 -33.06 8.66 12.78
CA VAL A 13 -31.95 7.71 12.55
C VAL A 13 -30.83 8.30 11.67
N SER A 14 -31.06 9.48 11.07
CA SER A 14 -30.13 10.09 10.10
C SER A 14 -29.12 11.10 10.67
N THR A 15 -29.03 11.34 11.98
CA THR A 15 -28.19 12.43 12.52
C THR A 15 -27.02 12.03 13.42
N SER A 16 -26.63 10.75 13.47
CA SER A 16 -25.44 10.37 14.23
C SER A 16 -24.52 9.44 13.43
N GLY A 17 -23.70 10.01 12.55
CA GLY A 17 -22.66 9.24 11.90
C GLY A 17 -22.14 9.77 10.59
N GLN A 18 -22.03 11.07 10.40
CA GLN A 18 -21.19 11.60 9.33
C GLN A 18 -19.76 11.11 9.59
N ARG A 19 -19.38 10.00 8.92
CA ARG A 19 -18.03 9.44 9.04
C ARG A 19 -17.06 10.50 8.52
N ARG A 20 -16.15 10.94 9.40
CA ARG A 20 -15.17 11.97 9.08
C ARG A 20 -14.37 11.54 7.85
N GLN A 21 -14.33 12.40 6.83
CA GLN A 21 -13.41 12.29 5.70
C GLN A 21 -11.98 12.48 6.22
N LEU A 22 -11.09 11.58 5.80
CA LEU A 22 -9.67 11.67 6.16
C LEU A 22 -8.94 12.56 5.15
N ARG A 23 -7.84 13.16 5.60
CA ARG A 23 -6.84 13.80 4.76
C ARG A 23 -5.65 12.86 4.64
N LEU A 24 -5.34 12.46 3.42
CA LEU A 24 -4.32 11.47 3.09
C LEU A 24 -3.22 12.12 2.26
N LEU A 25 -1.96 11.99 2.71
CA LEU A 25 -0.79 12.38 1.94
C LEU A 25 -0.06 11.11 1.50
N PHE A 26 0.24 11.02 0.20
CA PHE A 26 1.10 9.98 -0.35
C PHE A 26 2.34 10.59 -0.98
N THR A 27 3.52 10.08 -0.62
CA THR A 27 4.78 10.44 -1.26
C THR A 27 5.32 9.22 -2.01
N ILE A 28 5.70 9.42 -3.28
CA ILE A 28 6.08 8.37 -4.21
C ILE A 28 7.47 8.67 -4.76
N PRO A 29 8.49 7.84 -4.51
CA PRO A 29 9.76 7.95 -5.21
C PRO A 29 9.62 7.36 -6.61
N HIS A 30 9.96 8.12 -7.66
CA HIS A 30 9.93 7.65 -9.03
C HIS A 30 11.25 7.91 -9.73
N PHE A 31 11.89 6.84 -10.19
CA PHE A 31 13.17 6.91 -10.92
C PHE A 31 13.14 5.96 -12.11
N PHE A 32 13.50 6.49 -13.28
CA PHE A 32 13.77 5.69 -14.48
C PHE A 32 14.89 6.34 -15.29
N SER A 33 15.93 5.58 -15.65
CA SER A 33 17.00 6.03 -16.53
C SER A 33 17.48 4.90 -17.43
N ALA A 34 17.30 5.05 -18.75
CA ALA A 34 17.81 4.11 -19.73
C ALA A 34 19.31 4.28 -20.05
N LEU A 35 19.94 5.35 -19.54
CA LEU A 35 21.30 5.75 -19.94
C LEU A 35 22.42 5.00 -19.20
N ALA A 36 22.08 4.26 -18.15
CA ALA A 36 23.06 3.50 -17.37
C ALA A 36 22.54 2.10 -17.05
N PRO A 37 22.55 1.16 -18.02
CA PRO A 37 22.10 -0.21 -17.79
C PRO A 37 23.16 -0.95 -16.95
N ASN A 38 23.14 -0.75 -15.64
CA ASN A 38 23.98 -1.49 -14.69
C ASN A 38 23.11 -2.42 -13.87
N GLY A 39 23.26 -3.73 -14.08
CA GLY A 39 22.68 -4.78 -13.25
C GLY A 39 21.21 -5.10 -13.53
N THR A 40 20.61 -5.79 -12.60
CA THR A 40 19.22 -6.34 -12.66
C THR A 40 18.14 -5.32 -12.29
N ASN A 41 18.48 -4.06 -12.06
CA ASN A 41 17.50 -3.03 -11.67
C ASN A 41 16.64 -2.63 -12.87
N ARG A 42 15.34 -2.96 -12.83
CA ARG A 42 14.39 -2.69 -13.92
C ARG A 42 14.21 -1.20 -14.23
N SER A 43 14.41 -0.33 -13.24
CA SER A 43 14.38 1.14 -13.45
C SER A 43 15.53 1.64 -14.33
N ARG A 44 16.46 0.78 -14.71
CA ARG A 44 17.60 1.06 -15.60
C ARG A 44 17.56 0.24 -16.89
N LEU A 45 16.53 -0.57 -17.12
CA LEU A 45 16.37 -1.39 -18.31
C LEU A 45 15.46 -0.69 -19.33
N PRO A 46 15.92 -0.34 -20.53
CA PRO A 46 15.09 0.26 -21.58
C PRO A 46 13.85 -0.57 -21.89
N SER A 47 13.96 -1.90 -21.88
CA SER A 47 12.85 -2.83 -22.13
C SER A 47 11.75 -2.80 -21.08
N ALA A 48 12.01 -2.27 -19.89
CA ALA A 48 11.03 -2.15 -18.81
C ALA A 48 10.29 -0.79 -18.81
N ARG A 49 10.60 0.13 -19.73
CA ARG A 49 10.04 1.49 -19.76
C ARG A 49 8.52 1.51 -19.74
N ASP A 50 7.89 0.78 -20.66
CA ASP A 50 6.42 0.80 -20.80
C ASP A 50 5.73 0.13 -19.60
N GLU A 51 6.37 -0.88 -19.02
CA GLU A 51 5.88 -1.51 -17.78
C GLU A 51 5.96 -0.53 -16.62
N ARG A 52 7.08 0.19 -16.46
CA ARG A 52 7.26 1.20 -15.41
C ARG A 52 6.29 2.38 -15.57
N LEU A 53 6.05 2.81 -16.82
CA LEU A 53 5.04 3.85 -17.11
C LEU A 53 3.64 3.39 -16.70
N ARG A 54 3.25 2.16 -17.08
CA ARG A 54 1.95 1.60 -16.67
C ARG A 54 1.84 1.46 -15.16
N ALA A 55 2.91 1.07 -14.49
CA ALA A 55 2.92 0.89 -13.03
C ALA A 55 2.67 2.21 -12.30
N ILE A 56 3.43 3.27 -12.60
CA ILE A 56 3.21 4.57 -11.97
C ILE A 56 1.82 5.14 -12.26
N MET A 57 1.32 4.97 -13.49
CA MET A 57 -0.05 5.35 -13.85
C MET A 57 -1.08 4.61 -13.00
N ALA A 58 -0.92 3.30 -12.82
CA ALA A 58 -1.81 2.48 -12.00
C ALA A 58 -1.77 2.89 -10.53
N THR A 59 -0.59 3.22 -10.00
CA THR A 59 -0.42 3.70 -8.63
C THR A 59 -1.16 5.03 -8.40
N ILE A 60 -0.93 6.04 -9.26
CA ILE A 60 -1.61 7.35 -9.15
C ILE A 60 -3.12 7.18 -9.30
N ALA A 61 -3.55 6.47 -10.35
CA ALA A 61 -4.96 6.24 -10.62
C ALA A 61 -5.65 5.46 -9.49
N GLY A 62 -5.01 4.40 -8.98
CA GLY A 62 -5.54 3.59 -7.88
C GLY A 62 -5.81 4.39 -6.62
N LEU A 63 -4.90 5.30 -6.23
CA LEU A 63 -5.08 6.17 -5.07
C LEU A 63 -6.30 7.09 -5.22
N HIS A 64 -6.47 7.72 -6.40
CA HIS A 64 -7.61 8.60 -6.65
C HIS A 64 -8.93 7.85 -6.84
N GLN A 65 -8.92 6.70 -7.54
CA GLN A 65 -10.11 5.89 -7.76
C GLN A 65 -10.63 5.25 -6.47
N THR A 66 -9.72 4.85 -5.58
CA THR A 66 -10.07 4.16 -4.34
C THR A 66 -10.48 5.13 -3.23
N PHE A 67 -9.81 6.29 -3.12
CA PHE A 67 -9.96 7.20 -1.98
C PHE A 67 -10.44 8.60 -2.36
N GLY A 68 -10.31 9.01 -3.62
CA GLY A 68 -10.58 10.38 -4.04
C GLY A 68 -12.07 10.72 -4.16
N ALA A 69 -12.32 11.99 -4.45
CA ALA A 69 -13.65 12.57 -4.49
C ALA A 69 -14.33 12.50 -5.87
N ALA A 70 -13.58 12.22 -6.95
CA ALA A 70 -14.10 12.25 -8.31
C ALA A 70 -14.78 10.92 -8.71
N ILE A 71 -15.81 10.54 -7.94
CA ILE A 71 -16.61 9.34 -8.17
C ILE A 71 -18.03 9.78 -8.56
N TYR A 72 -18.51 9.31 -9.72
CA TYR A 72 -19.77 9.74 -10.29
C TYR A 72 -20.68 8.55 -10.60
N GLY A 73 -21.99 8.76 -10.45
CA GLY A 73 -23.04 7.87 -10.96
C GLY A 73 -23.51 8.36 -12.33
N LEU A 74 -23.78 7.44 -13.25
CA LEU A 74 -24.31 7.76 -14.60
C LEU A 74 -25.81 7.60 -14.62
N ASP A 75 -26.51 8.65 -15.04
CA ASP A 75 -27.91 8.61 -15.45
C ASP A 75 -27.97 8.39 -16.98
N HIS A 76 -28.25 7.17 -17.39
CA HIS A 76 -28.39 6.82 -18.81
C HIS A 76 -29.57 7.50 -19.49
N PHE A 77 -30.65 7.75 -18.76
CA PHE A 77 -31.86 8.36 -19.30
C PHE A 77 -31.69 9.87 -19.51
N GLY A 78 -31.24 10.56 -18.44
CA GLY A 78 -30.97 11.99 -18.47
C GLY A 78 -29.67 12.36 -19.19
N ARG A 79 -28.80 11.39 -19.56
CA ARG A 79 -27.46 11.59 -20.12
C ARG A 79 -26.61 12.54 -19.27
N THR A 80 -26.76 12.43 -17.95
CA THR A 80 -26.03 13.24 -16.98
C THR A 80 -25.25 12.36 -16.04
N ALA A 81 -24.24 12.94 -15.35
CA ALA A 81 -23.53 12.28 -14.29
C ALA A 81 -23.59 13.16 -13.04
N TRP A 82 -23.85 12.57 -11.88
CA TRP A 82 -23.83 13.25 -10.60
C TRP A 82 -22.74 12.68 -9.70
N GLN A 83 -22.20 13.52 -8.83
CA GLN A 83 -21.20 13.06 -7.87
C GLN A 83 -21.83 12.04 -6.91
N ALA A 84 -21.28 10.83 -6.92
CA ALA A 84 -21.57 9.83 -5.89
C ALA A 84 -20.66 10.12 -4.70
N SER A 85 -21.22 10.53 -3.56
CA SER A 85 -20.43 10.83 -2.35
C SER A 85 -20.32 9.59 -1.47
N PRO A 86 -19.42 8.63 -1.77
CA PRO A 86 -19.32 7.41 -0.99
C PRO A 86 -18.76 7.71 0.41
N SER A 87 -19.21 6.95 1.40
CA SER A 87 -18.78 7.10 2.80
C SER A 87 -17.28 6.83 3.03
N VAL A 88 -16.60 6.32 2.02
CA VAL A 88 -15.14 6.02 2.01
C VAL A 88 -14.31 7.08 1.29
N GLN A 89 -14.95 8.14 0.78
CA GLN A 89 -14.27 9.26 0.13
C GLN A 89 -13.38 10.03 1.11
N HIS A 90 -12.18 10.40 0.65
CA HIS A 90 -11.18 11.14 1.41
C HIS A 90 -10.58 12.28 0.58
N PHE A 91 -9.84 13.19 1.23
CA PHE A 91 -8.98 14.15 0.56
C PHE A 91 -7.62 13.50 0.30
N VAL A 92 -7.20 13.48 -0.95
CA VAL A 92 -5.98 12.77 -1.40
C VAL A 92 -5.02 13.77 -2.01
N ASP A 93 -3.85 13.89 -1.40
CA ASP A 93 -2.70 14.62 -1.95
C ASP A 93 -1.58 13.61 -2.28
N ILE A 94 -1.05 13.71 -3.50
CA ILE A 94 0.05 12.88 -3.99
C ILE A 94 1.22 13.78 -4.34
N VAL A 95 2.42 13.45 -3.84
CA VAL A 95 3.67 14.11 -4.19
C VAL A 95 4.64 13.09 -4.76
N ILE A 96 5.07 13.27 -6.00
CA ILE A 96 6.02 12.38 -6.66
C ILE A 96 7.41 13.02 -6.63
N CYS A 97 8.36 12.35 -5.97
CA CYS A 97 9.75 12.74 -5.92
C CYS A 97 10.52 12.11 -7.09
N THR A 98 11.29 12.93 -7.81
CA THR A 98 12.19 12.49 -8.87
C THR A 98 13.59 13.06 -8.68
N THR A 99 14.58 12.57 -9.41
CA THR A 99 15.94 13.11 -9.37
C THR A 99 16.55 13.26 -10.77
N GLY A 100 17.20 14.38 -11.01
CA GLY A 100 18.04 14.66 -12.18
C GLY A 100 17.34 14.51 -13.54
N GLY A 101 16.03 14.67 -13.64
CA GLY A 101 15.27 14.44 -14.88
C GLY A 101 15.13 12.95 -15.28
N ALA A 102 15.58 12.02 -14.43
CA ALA A 102 15.49 10.59 -14.66
C ALA A 102 14.13 10.04 -14.23
N HIS A 103 13.09 10.29 -15.02
CA HIS A 103 11.71 9.88 -14.72
C HIS A 103 10.88 9.69 -16.00
N LEU A 104 9.64 9.18 -15.86
CA LEU A 104 8.67 8.97 -16.94
C LEU A 104 7.44 9.87 -16.81
N LEU A 105 7.47 10.90 -15.97
CA LEU A 105 6.29 11.74 -15.72
C LEU A 105 5.86 12.55 -16.95
N ASP A 106 6.81 12.92 -17.82
CA ASP A 106 6.55 13.65 -19.05
C ASP A 106 5.85 12.80 -20.11
N ASP A 107 5.87 11.47 -19.95
CA ASP A 107 5.22 10.50 -20.82
C ASP A 107 3.79 10.14 -20.37
N LEU A 108 3.34 10.69 -19.24
CA LEU A 108 1.98 10.47 -18.75
C LEU A 108 0.97 11.11 -19.71
N PRO A 109 -0.23 10.48 -19.91
CA PRO A 109 -1.29 11.09 -20.68
C PRO A 109 -1.66 12.48 -20.14
N PRO A 110 -2.02 13.46 -21.00
CA PRO A 110 -2.37 14.83 -20.56
C PRO A 110 -3.53 14.88 -19.52
N GLN A 111 -4.37 13.86 -19.47
CA GLN A 111 -5.53 13.75 -18.59
C GLN A 111 -5.29 12.79 -17.41
N HIS A 112 -4.04 12.68 -16.93
CA HIS A 112 -3.76 11.89 -15.73
C HIS A 112 -4.40 12.49 -14.48
N PRO A 113 -4.69 11.69 -13.42
CA PRO A 113 -5.13 12.23 -12.14
C PRO A 113 -4.07 13.16 -11.51
N PRO A 114 -4.47 14.17 -10.71
CA PRO A 114 -3.56 15.21 -10.23
C PRO A 114 -2.54 14.69 -9.23
N PHE A 115 -1.31 15.21 -9.31
CA PHE A 115 -0.25 15.05 -8.32
C PHE A 115 0.65 16.30 -8.34
N GLN A 116 1.45 16.46 -7.28
CA GLN A 116 2.53 17.44 -7.23
C GLN A 116 3.85 16.76 -7.61
N HIS A 117 4.60 17.38 -8.51
CA HIS A 117 5.95 16.94 -8.85
C HIS A 117 6.97 17.66 -7.97
N ASN A 118 7.81 16.90 -7.27
CA ASN A 118 8.91 17.40 -6.45
C ASN A 118 10.26 16.95 -7.06
N PRO A 119 10.82 17.68 -8.02
CA PRO A 119 12.12 17.37 -8.61
C PRO A 119 13.24 17.66 -7.59
N THR A 120 14.21 16.76 -7.52
CA THR A 120 15.37 16.86 -6.64
C THR A 120 16.68 16.61 -7.40
N THR A 121 17.80 16.77 -6.71
CA THR A 121 19.14 16.46 -7.23
C THR A 121 19.87 15.40 -6.38
N VAL A 122 19.14 14.74 -5.48
CA VAL A 122 19.73 13.70 -4.63
C VAL A 122 20.11 12.47 -5.47
N GLU A 123 21.04 11.68 -4.97
CA GLU A 123 21.40 10.39 -5.56
C GLU A 123 20.14 9.49 -5.64
N PRO A 124 19.95 8.72 -6.71
CA PRO A 124 18.79 7.87 -6.89
C PRO A 124 18.51 6.94 -5.69
N GLU A 125 19.56 6.43 -5.07
CA GLU A 125 19.51 5.55 -3.90
C GLU A 125 18.96 6.27 -2.64
N LYS A 126 19.00 7.61 -2.63
CA LYS A 126 18.49 8.45 -1.54
C LYS A 126 17.10 9.03 -1.80
N LEU A 127 16.53 8.81 -2.98
CA LEU A 127 15.27 9.43 -3.39
C LEU A 127 14.10 9.09 -2.44
N GLY A 128 14.04 7.87 -1.91
CA GLY A 128 13.02 7.50 -0.94
C GLY A 128 13.08 8.30 0.37
N PHE A 129 14.26 8.80 0.75
CA PHE A 129 14.41 9.62 1.96
C PHE A 129 13.94 11.08 1.74
N GLU A 130 13.88 11.56 0.48
CA GLU A 130 13.19 12.81 0.16
C GLU A 130 11.68 12.70 0.40
N CYS A 131 11.10 11.55 0.09
CA CYS A 131 9.71 11.25 0.46
C CYS A 131 9.52 11.32 1.98
N HIS A 132 10.43 10.75 2.77
CA HIS A 132 10.40 10.84 4.23
C HIS A 132 10.48 12.29 4.73
N ARG A 133 11.33 13.12 4.14
CA ARG A 133 11.43 14.54 4.46
C ARG A 133 10.08 15.25 4.26
N LEU A 134 9.44 15.03 3.11
CA LEU A 134 8.13 15.64 2.81
C LEU A 134 7.04 15.17 3.77
N LEU A 135 7.01 13.89 4.17
CA LEU A 135 6.07 13.41 5.19
C LEU A 135 6.28 14.13 6.52
N LYS A 136 7.54 14.30 6.97
CA LYS A 136 7.87 15.03 8.21
C LYS A 136 7.51 16.50 8.14
N ASP A 137 7.77 17.16 7.01
CA ASP A 137 7.45 18.57 6.77
C ASP A 137 5.93 18.81 6.72
N ALA A 138 5.17 17.79 6.37
CA ALA A 138 3.71 17.82 6.30
C ALA A 138 3.01 17.57 7.64
N ARG A 139 3.75 17.27 8.72
CA ARG A 139 3.21 16.93 10.04
C ARG A 139 2.14 17.92 10.52
N GLY A 140 1.07 17.42 11.13
CA GLY A 140 -0.07 18.22 11.60
C GLY A 140 -1.11 18.57 10.53
N ARG A 141 -0.92 18.14 9.27
CA ARG A 141 -1.81 18.53 8.17
C ARG A 141 -2.71 17.41 7.65
N TYR A 142 -2.38 16.15 7.94
CA TYR A 142 -3.08 14.97 7.43
C TYR A 142 -3.42 13.99 8.56
N ASP A 143 -4.37 13.12 8.31
CA ASP A 143 -4.73 12.02 9.22
C ASP A 143 -3.84 10.80 9.02
N TYR A 144 -3.39 10.56 7.75
CA TYR A 144 -2.44 9.51 7.40
C TYR A 144 -1.39 10.01 6.39
N TYR A 145 -0.19 9.50 6.54
CA TYR A 145 1.01 9.82 5.78
C TYR A 145 1.57 8.54 5.19
N GLY A 146 1.56 8.42 3.87
CA GLY A 146 1.99 7.24 3.14
C GLY A 146 3.28 7.45 2.36
N TYR A 147 4.24 6.54 2.52
CA TYR A 147 5.28 6.27 1.54
C TYR A 147 4.81 5.11 0.67
N VAL A 148 4.87 5.24 -0.65
CA VAL A 148 4.36 4.25 -1.60
C VAL A 148 5.33 4.14 -2.76
N GLU A 149 5.89 2.96 -3.05
CA GLU A 149 6.68 2.73 -4.27
C GLU A 149 5.80 2.91 -5.52
N ASP A 150 6.41 3.31 -6.62
CA ASP A 150 5.73 3.71 -7.85
C ASP A 150 5.07 2.57 -8.65
N ASP A 151 5.04 1.37 -8.07
CA ASP A 151 4.36 0.19 -8.60
C ASP A 151 3.47 -0.51 -7.55
N ILE A 152 3.15 0.17 -6.46
CA ILE A 152 2.22 -0.31 -5.43
C ILE A 152 0.85 0.33 -5.62
N VAL A 153 -0.18 -0.49 -5.81
CA VAL A 153 -1.56 -0.05 -6.06
C VAL A 153 -2.46 -0.46 -4.90
N LEU A 154 -3.18 0.52 -4.34
CA LEU A 154 -4.18 0.31 -3.31
C LEU A 154 -5.56 0.21 -3.97
N LEU A 155 -6.25 -0.91 -3.76
CA LEU A 155 -7.55 -1.20 -4.37
C LEU A 155 -8.68 -1.39 -3.34
N ASP A 156 -8.35 -1.42 -2.03
CA ASP A 156 -9.34 -1.62 -0.97
C ASP A 156 -9.87 -0.28 -0.45
N PRO A 157 -11.15 0.08 -0.71
CA PRO A 157 -11.74 1.33 -0.22
C PRO A 157 -11.85 1.39 1.31
N LEU A 158 -11.76 0.25 2.00
CA LEU A 158 -11.77 0.17 3.46
C LEU A 158 -10.39 0.18 4.08
N PHE A 159 -9.32 0.30 3.29
CA PHE A 159 -7.92 0.23 3.73
C PHE A 159 -7.68 1.08 4.99
N PHE A 160 -7.98 2.37 4.96
CA PHE A 160 -7.77 3.25 6.10
C PHE A 160 -8.76 3.04 7.24
N ARG A 161 -9.94 2.46 7.00
CA ARG A 161 -10.86 2.04 8.06
C ARG A 161 -10.33 0.84 8.84
N LYS A 162 -9.77 -0.13 8.15
CA LYS A 162 -9.09 -1.28 8.76
C LYS A 162 -7.88 -0.84 9.56
N ARG A 163 -7.09 0.11 9.03
CA ARG A 163 -5.99 0.76 9.75
C ARG A 163 -6.45 1.43 11.04
N GLN A 164 -7.49 2.26 10.99
CA GLN A 164 -8.06 2.94 12.17
C GLN A 164 -8.50 1.95 13.24
N LEU A 165 -9.13 0.82 12.86
CA LEU A 165 -9.52 -0.23 13.79
C LEU A 165 -8.30 -0.84 14.49
N PHE A 166 -7.25 -1.17 13.73
CA PHE A 166 -6.02 -1.73 14.25
C PHE A 166 -5.30 -0.74 15.18
N ASP A 167 -5.08 0.50 14.72
CA ASP A 167 -4.39 1.55 15.47
C ASP A 167 -5.12 1.85 16.79
N GLY A 168 -6.45 1.92 16.76
CA GLY A 168 -7.28 2.13 17.96
C GLY A 168 -7.25 0.97 18.95
N ARG A 169 -7.02 -0.26 18.48
CA ARG A 169 -6.98 -1.46 19.33
C ARG A 169 -5.62 -1.69 19.97
N PHE A 170 -4.54 -1.50 19.19
CA PHE A 170 -3.19 -1.93 19.60
C PHE A 170 -2.25 -0.75 19.89
N GLY A 171 -2.72 0.46 19.63
CA GLY A 171 -1.99 1.70 19.95
C GLY A 171 -0.86 2.00 18.95
N PRO A 172 -0.22 3.16 19.11
CA PRO A 172 0.66 3.73 18.08
C PRO A 172 2.02 3.02 17.93
N LYS A 173 2.39 2.14 18.86
CA LYS A 173 3.67 1.39 18.77
C LYS A 173 3.57 0.15 17.89
N ALA A 174 2.37 -0.33 17.58
CA ALA A 174 2.12 -1.38 16.61
C ALA A 174 1.85 -0.76 15.24
N LEU A 175 2.61 -1.13 14.23
CA LEU A 175 2.44 -0.67 12.85
C LEU A 175 1.90 -1.81 11.98
N LEU A 176 0.69 -1.66 11.47
CA LEU A 176 0.12 -2.62 10.54
C LEU A 176 0.63 -2.34 9.13
N GLN A 177 1.24 -3.35 8.50
CA GLN A 177 1.66 -3.35 7.10
C GLN A 177 0.78 -4.26 6.26
N PRO A 178 0.50 -3.91 5.00
CA PRO A 178 -0.24 -4.79 4.10
C PRO A 178 0.61 -5.98 3.64
N ASN A 179 -0.07 -7.05 3.22
CA ASN A 179 0.53 -8.11 2.42
C ASN A 179 0.57 -7.67 0.95
N ARG A 180 1.74 -7.75 0.32
CA ARG A 180 1.93 -7.44 -1.09
C ARG A 180 1.65 -8.67 -1.93
N TYR A 181 0.85 -8.51 -2.98
CA TYR A 181 0.55 -9.59 -3.92
C TYR A 181 0.79 -9.19 -5.36
N GLU A 182 1.05 -10.18 -6.20
CA GLU A 182 1.03 -10.08 -7.65
C GLU A 182 -0.16 -10.86 -8.21
N ALA A 183 -0.71 -10.40 -9.33
CA ALA A 183 -1.82 -11.04 -9.99
C ALA A 183 -1.58 -11.18 -11.50
N ARG A 184 -2.13 -12.23 -12.09
CA ARG A 184 -2.12 -12.45 -13.54
C ARG A 184 -3.39 -13.17 -13.98
N PRO A 185 -3.88 -12.90 -15.20
CA PRO A 185 -5.10 -13.52 -15.72
C PRO A 185 -4.90 -14.97 -16.19
N ASP A 186 -3.67 -15.35 -16.49
CA ASP A 186 -3.29 -16.64 -17.09
C ASP A 186 -2.36 -17.45 -16.17
N GLY A 187 -2.18 -18.73 -16.49
CA GLY A 187 -1.34 -19.65 -15.73
C GLY A 187 -2.05 -20.29 -14.53
N PRO A 188 -1.35 -21.17 -13.81
CA PRO A 188 -1.94 -21.95 -12.71
C PRO A 188 -2.12 -21.18 -11.40
N VAL A 189 -1.47 -20.03 -11.26
CA VAL A 189 -1.54 -19.15 -10.08
C VAL A 189 -2.04 -17.79 -10.52
N HIS A 190 -3.23 -17.40 -10.05
CA HIS A 190 -3.85 -16.12 -10.39
C HIS A 190 -3.49 -14.98 -9.43
N LYS A 191 -3.12 -15.33 -8.19
CA LYS A 191 -2.71 -14.39 -7.13
C LYS A 191 -1.60 -15.03 -6.30
N LEU A 192 -0.51 -14.30 -6.10
CA LEU A 192 0.65 -14.73 -5.34
C LEU A 192 1.03 -13.67 -4.32
N TYR A 193 0.99 -14.01 -3.02
CA TYR A 193 1.58 -13.15 -1.98
C TYR A 193 3.09 -13.31 -2.00
N VAL A 194 3.82 -12.19 -2.09
CA VAL A 194 5.27 -12.18 -2.38
C VAL A 194 6.15 -11.89 -1.16
N ASP A 195 5.58 -11.44 -0.05
CA ASP A 195 6.31 -11.01 1.14
C ASP A 195 6.19 -12.02 2.30
N TYR A 196 6.32 -13.32 2.03
CA TYR A 196 5.89 -14.28 3.04
C TYR A 196 7.00 -14.78 3.97
N HIS A 197 8.16 -15.12 3.50
CA HIS A 197 9.23 -15.63 4.37
C HIS A 197 10.59 -15.05 4.03
N LEU A 198 11.21 -14.47 5.04
CA LEU A 198 12.62 -14.12 5.05
C LEU A 198 13.24 -14.80 6.28
N SER A 199 14.51 -15.20 6.18
CA SER A 199 15.21 -15.69 7.37
C SER A 199 15.12 -14.64 8.50
N PRO A 200 14.64 -14.99 9.71
CA PRO A 200 14.58 -14.05 10.83
C PRO A 200 15.92 -13.38 11.14
N ALA A 201 17.04 -14.05 10.88
CA ALA A 201 18.39 -13.49 11.05
C ALA A 201 18.63 -12.22 10.21
N ARG A 202 17.91 -12.02 9.10
CA ARG A 202 18.03 -10.82 8.26
C ARG A 202 17.54 -9.56 8.96
N THR A 203 16.57 -9.67 9.84
CA THR A 203 15.97 -8.54 10.57
C THR A 203 16.28 -8.54 12.06
N ALA A 204 16.94 -9.59 12.58
CA ALA A 204 17.18 -9.80 14.01
C ALA A 204 17.91 -8.64 14.70
N ARG A 205 18.76 -7.90 13.98
CA ARG A 205 19.44 -6.71 14.52
C ARG A 205 18.53 -5.48 14.69
N TYR A 206 17.33 -5.50 14.10
CA TYR A 206 16.40 -4.37 14.11
C TYR A 206 15.11 -4.68 14.85
N GLN A 207 14.72 -5.95 14.93
CA GLN A 207 13.49 -6.38 15.57
C GLN A 207 13.62 -7.75 16.22
N ASP A 208 12.89 -7.94 17.32
CA ASP A 208 12.66 -9.23 17.92
C ASP A 208 11.23 -9.69 17.60
N VAL A 209 11.10 -10.59 16.62
CA VAL A 209 9.79 -11.12 16.20
C VAL A 209 9.20 -12.11 17.21
N GLY A 210 10.00 -12.58 18.18
CA GLY A 210 9.53 -13.44 19.29
C GLY A 210 8.82 -12.67 20.39
N ASN A 211 8.98 -11.33 20.42
CA ASN A 211 8.33 -10.49 21.42
C ASN A 211 6.97 -10.01 20.88
N ASP A 212 5.88 -10.33 21.60
CA ASP A 212 4.49 -10.10 21.17
C ASP A 212 4.25 -10.62 19.73
N PRO A 213 4.43 -11.95 19.47
CA PRO A 213 4.49 -12.45 18.11
C PRO A 213 3.16 -12.37 17.37
N HIS A 214 2.03 -12.32 18.09
CA HIS A 214 0.69 -12.26 17.52
C HIS A 214 -0.19 -11.24 18.24
N LEU A 215 -1.09 -10.63 17.45
CA LEU A 215 -2.20 -9.81 17.93
C LEU A 215 -3.48 -10.33 17.30
N GLU A 216 -4.60 -10.17 18.01
CA GLU A 216 -5.90 -10.64 17.52
C GLU A 216 -6.96 -9.54 17.65
N MET A 217 -7.80 -9.44 16.62
CA MET A 217 -8.87 -8.45 16.56
C MET A 217 -10.11 -9.05 15.91
N PRO A 218 -11.30 -8.91 16.52
CA PRO A 218 -12.55 -9.28 15.85
C PRO A 218 -12.81 -8.34 14.66
N PHE A 219 -13.23 -8.92 13.55
CA PHE A 219 -13.64 -8.19 12.37
C PHE A 219 -14.75 -8.97 11.65
N LEU A 220 -15.94 -8.37 11.54
CA LEU A 220 -17.16 -9.05 11.10
C LEU A 220 -17.45 -10.27 11.99
N ASP A 221 -17.54 -11.45 11.40
CA ASP A 221 -17.78 -12.75 12.05
C ASP A 221 -16.50 -13.57 12.28
N GLU A 222 -15.33 -12.99 12.03
CA GLU A 222 -14.02 -13.63 12.15
C GLU A 222 -13.13 -12.95 13.20
N THR A 223 -12.11 -13.67 13.65
CA THR A 223 -10.98 -13.10 14.38
C THR A 223 -9.78 -13.01 13.43
N ILE A 224 -9.31 -11.80 13.18
CA ILE A 224 -8.11 -11.57 12.37
C ILE A 224 -6.88 -11.66 13.27
N THR A 225 -5.96 -12.52 12.89
CA THR A 225 -4.67 -12.68 13.54
C THR A 225 -3.59 -11.96 12.74
N PHE A 226 -2.82 -11.14 13.45
CA PHE A 226 -1.68 -10.41 12.90
C PHE A 226 -0.41 -11.00 13.49
N GLU A 227 0.58 -11.25 12.65
CA GLU A 227 1.88 -11.79 13.08
C GLU A 227 3.00 -10.76 12.94
N ARG A 228 3.98 -10.80 13.84
CA ARG A 228 5.28 -10.16 13.66
C ARG A 228 6.06 -10.90 12.60
N THR A 229 6.06 -10.35 11.41
CA THR A 229 6.66 -11.03 10.26
C THR A 229 8.17 -10.87 10.21
N SER A 230 8.87 -11.92 9.79
CA SER A 230 10.29 -11.85 9.44
C SER A 230 10.55 -11.05 8.14
N TYR A 231 9.51 -10.80 7.34
CA TYR A 231 9.57 -9.97 6.13
C TYR A 231 8.62 -8.77 6.25
N PRO A 232 9.02 -7.69 6.93
CA PRO A 232 8.16 -6.53 7.19
C PRO A 232 7.94 -5.61 5.99
N SER A 233 8.64 -5.82 4.87
CA SER A 233 8.48 -5.00 3.65
C SER A 233 7.13 -5.20 2.98
N ALA A 234 6.61 -4.10 2.39
CA ALA A 234 5.42 -4.11 1.56
C ALA A 234 5.53 -3.13 0.38
N GLY A 235 6.72 -2.55 0.11
CA GLY A 235 6.89 -1.45 -0.85
C GLY A 235 6.17 -0.17 -0.45
N CYS A 236 5.66 -0.11 0.77
CA CYS A 236 4.94 1.05 1.30
C CYS A 236 4.89 1.01 2.83
N PHE A 237 4.59 2.15 3.44
CA PHE A 237 4.11 2.23 4.82
C PHE A 237 3.13 3.39 4.96
N PHE A 238 2.30 3.34 6.00
CA PHE A 238 1.32 4.37 6.30
C PHE A 238 1.35 4.67 7.80
N LEU A 239 1.55 5.92 8.17
CA LEU A 239 1.58 6.36 9.56
C LEU A 239 0.36 7.23 9.85
N SER A 240 -0.32 7.00 10.96
CA SER A 240 -1.24 7.98 11.51
C SER A 240 -0.47 9.22 11.97
N GLU A 241 -1.17 10.34 12.24
CA GLU A 241 -0.52 11.56 12.75
C GLU A 241 0.29 11.27 14.03
N GLU A 242 -0.25 10.47 14.95
CA GLU A 242 0.44 10.09 16.18
C GLU A 242 1.69 9.24 15.87
N GLN A 243 1.57 8.26 14.98
CA GLN A 243 2.71 7.45 14.55
C GLN A 243 3.76 8.28 13.83
N LEU A 244 3.36 9.26 13.01
CA LEU A 244 4.31 10.18 12.36
C LEU A 244 5.11 10.98 13.40
N HIS A 245 4.46 11.47 14.47
CA HIS A 245 5.16 12.17 15.56
C HIS A 245 6.20 11.27 16.24
N ILE A 246 5.83 10.05 16.57
CA ILE A 246 6.74 9.06 17.17
C ILE A 246 7.93 8.78 16.25
N TRP A 247 7.66 8.53 14.98
CA TRP A 247 8.69 8.24 13.99
C TRP A 247 9.61 9.43 13.76
N ALA A 248 9.06 10.64 13.58
CA ALA A 248 9.83 11.86 13.36
C ALA A 248 10.74 12.22 14.54
N ALA A 249 10.36 11.86 15.77
CA ALA A 249 11.19 12.01 16.96
C ALA A 249 12.28 10.94 17.08
N SER A 250 12.19 9.86 16.33
CA SER A 250 13.19 8.78 16.32
C SER A 250 14.39 9.13 15.44
N PRO A 251 15.63 8.83 15.87
CA PRO A 251 16.82 8.96 15.00
C PRO A 251 16.68 8.24 13.66
N ALA A 252 15.97 7.12 13.64
CA ALA A 252 15.73 6.29 12.45
C ALA A 252 15.03 7.03 11.30
N SER A 253 14.27 8.11 11.59
CA SER A 253 13.58 8.91 10.56
C SER A 253 14.53 9.76 9.72
N SER A 254 15.80 9.87 10.09
CA SER A 254 16.78 10.76 9.46
C SER A 254 18.13 10.09 9.16
N ASP A 255 18.31 8.81 9.51
CA ASP A 255 19.58 8.11 9.35
C ASP A 255 19.96 7.76 7.89
N GLN A 256 18.99 7.82 6.97
CA GLN A 256 19.15 7.49 5.54
C GLN A 256 19.92 6.18 5.30
N ASP A 257 19.73 5.21 6.18
CA ASP A 257 20.39 3.91 6.13
C ASP A 257 19.86 3.06 4.97
N VAL A 258 20.73 2.72 4.02
CA VAL A 258 20.41 1.89 2.83
C VAL A 258 20.85 0.43 2.99
N SER A 259 21.21 0.00 4.18
CA SER A 259 21.84 -1.29 4.45
C SER A 259 20.91 -2.49 4.50
N TYR A 260 19.60 -2.29 4.34
CA TYR A 260 18.65 -3.40 4.33
C TYR A 260 18.74 -4.18 2.99
N LEU A 261 17.68 -4.70 2.43
CA LEU A 261 17.73 -5.56 1.22
C LEU A 261 18.12 -4.80 -0.05
N SER A 262 17.63 -3.57 -0.18
CA SER A 262 17.94 -2.60 -1.24
C SER A 262 17.73 -1.19 -0.72
N SER A 263 18.09 -0.17 -1.49
CA SER A 263 17.82 1.23 -1.13
C SER A 263 16.31 1.51 -1.05
N LEU A 264 15.49 0.94 -1.95
CA LEU A 264 14.03 1.05 -1.91
C LEU A 264 13.45 0.34 -0.70
N ASP A 265 13.82 -0.93 -0.46
CA ASP A 265 13.38 -1.65 0.74
C ASP A 265 13.81 -0.95 2.04
N SER A 266 14.97 -0.30 2.04
CA SER A 266 15.45 0.49 3.18
C SER A 266 14.54 1.69 3.43
N ALA A 267 14.19 2.44 2.40
CA ALA A 267 13.27 3.55 2.53
C ALA A 267 11.85 3.10 2.90
N ALA A 268 11.34 2.04 2.27
CA ALA A 268 9.99 1.54 2.53
C ALA A 268 9.84 0.86 3.90
N THR A 269 10.93 0.43 4.57
CA THR A 269 10.80 -0.50 5.68
C THR A 269 11.74 -0.21 6.85
N LEU A 270 13.03 0.06 6.60
CA LEU A 270 14.04 0.02 7.65
C LEU A 270 13.80 1.06 8.74
N SER A 271 13.48 2.30 8.38
CA SER A 271 13.29 3.37 9.35
C SER A 271 12.05 3.15 10.23
N VAL A 272 10.97 2.61 9.66
CA VAL A 272 9.76 2.29 10.42
C VAL A 272 9.93 1.01 11.26
N MET A 273 10.69 0.03 10.78
CA MET A 273 11.04 -1.17 11.53
C MET A 273 11.88 -0.87 12.79
N LYS A 274 12.75 0.14 12.72
CA LYS A 274 13.54 0.63 13.89
C LYS A 274 12.68 1.38 14.92
N ALA A 275 11.51 1.90 14.52
CA ALA A 275 10.65 2.72 15.38
C ALA A 275 9.44 1.98 15.94
N PHE A 276 8.94 0.98 15.22
CA PHE A 276 7.67 0.29 15.51
C PHE A 276 7.81 -1.22 15.50
N ARG A 277 6.88 -1.88 16.18
CA ARG A 277 6.62 -3.31 16.02
C ARG A 277 5.73 -3.50 14.79
N ILE A 278 6.28 -4.11 13.73
CA ILE A 278 5.55 -4.30 12.48
C ILE A 278 4.78 -5.61 12.51
N TYR A 279 3.50 -5.53 12.16
CA TYR A 279 2.58 -6.65 12.03
C TYR A 279 1.98 -6.70 10.63
N LYS A 280 1.72 -7.91 10.15
CA LYS A 280 0.92 -8.17 8.94
C LYS A 280 -0.20 -9.15 9.28
N PRO A 281 -1.36 -9.10 8.58
CA PRO A 281 -2.32 -10.20 8.66
C PRO A 281 -1.65 -11.52 8.28
N MET A 282 -1.98 -12.62 8.97
CA MET A 282 -1.49 -13.94 8.60
C MET A 282 -1.88 -14.28 7.16
N LEU A 283 -1.13 -15.19 6.51
CA LEU A 283 -1.27 -15.44 5.08
C LEU A 283 -2.69 -15.90 4.67
N ASP A 284 -3.35 -16.71 5.48
CA ASP A 284 -4.72 -17.16 5.27
C ASP A 284 -5.77 -16.06 5.44
N GLN A 285 -5.38 -14.96 6.11
CA GLN A 285 -6.17 -13.75 6.31
C GLN A 285 -5.55 -12.52 5.64
N ALA A 286 -4.62 -12.72 4.70
CA ALA A 286 -3.89 -11.63 4.02
C ALA A 286 -4.83 -10.66 3.28
N TRP A 287 -6.02 -11.13 2.89
CA TRP A 287 -7.09 -10.33 2.30
C TRP A 287 -7.55 -9.16 3.18
N PHE A 288 -7.33 -9.26 4.50
CA PHE A 288 -7.73 -8.19 5.42
C PHE A 288 -7.03 -6.86 5.09
N LEU A 289 -5.73 -6.89 4.77
CA LEU A 289 -5.01 -5.70 4.33
C LEU A 289 -3.94 -6.09 3.31
N GLU A 290 -4.16 -5.71 2.05
CA GLU A 290 -3.28 -6.10 0.95
C GLU A 290 -3.08 -4.96 -0.05
N VAL A 291 -1.98 -5.04 -0.82
CA VAL A 291 -1.66 -4.13 -1.91
C VAL A 291 -1.19 -4.91 -3.13
N LEU A 292 -1.53 -4.41 -4.32
CA LEU A 292 -1.08 -5.01 -5.59
C LEU A 292 0.30 -4.44 -5.97
N HIS A 293 1.23 -5.33 -6.30
CA HIS A 293 2.48 -5.00 -6.97
C HIS A 293 2.26 -5.05 -8.48
N ALA A 294 2.20 -3.88 -9.12
CA ALA A 294 1.80 -3.73 -10.52
C ALA A 294 2.91 -4.10 -11.54
N SER A 295 4.13 -4.35 -11.06
CA SER A 295 5.27 -4.84 -11.86
C SER A 295 5.54 -6.31 -11.53
N PRO A 296 4.73 -7.27 -12.03
CA PRO A 296 4.81 -8.66 -11.62
C PRO A 296 6.17 -9.27 -12.01
N ARG A 297 6.85 -9.86 -11.05
CA ARG A 297 8.15 -10.54 -11.21
C ARG A 297 8.09 -11.99 -10.74
N TRP A 298 7.52 -12.17 -9.58
CA TRP A 298 7.54 -13.42 -8.85
C TRP A 298 6.50 -14.40 -9.37
N ILE A 299 5.30 -13.91 -9.69
CA ILE A 299 4.25 -14.75 -10.24
C ILE A 299 4.62 -15.31 -11.62
N GLN A 300 5.44 -14.60 -12.40
CA GLN A 300 5.99 -15.10 -13.65
C GLN A 300 6.94 -16.27 -13.42
N SER A 301 7.79 -16.18 -12.38
CA SER A 301 8.74 -17.24 -12.02
C SER A 301 8.05 -18.49 -11.49
N VAL A 302 6.85 -18.37 -10.89
CA VAL A 302 6.10 -19.54 -10.39
C VAL A 302 5.66 -20.46 -11.53
N ALA A 303 5.49 -19.96 -12.75
CA ALA A 303 5.19 -20.79 -13.92
C ALA A 303 6.34 -21.78 -14.24
N GLU A 304 7.56 -21.46 -13.83
CA GLU A 304 8.75 -22.29 -14.00
C GLU A 304 8.97 -23.26 -12.79
N ILE A 305 8.24 -23.04 -11.69
CA ILE A 305 8.34 -23.88 -10.50
C ILE A 305 7.48 -25.13 -10.69
N THR A 306 8.11 -26.26 -10.94
CA THR A 306 7.47 -27.57 -11.16
C THR A 306 6.79 -28.15 -9.91
N ARG A 307 6.82 -27.46 -8.77
CA ARG A 307 6.32 -27.96 -7.49
C ARG A 307 5.55 -26.89 -6.72
N LEU A 308 4.23 -26.84 -6.93
CA LEU A 308 3.34 -26.17 -5.98
C LEU A 308 3.18 -27.07 -4.76
N ALA A 309 3.73 -26.69 -3.61
CA ALA A 309 3.50 -27.38 -2.35
C ALA A 309 2.01 -27.27 -1.99
N ARG A 310 1.31 -28.39 -1.93
CA ARG A 310 -0.04 -28.43 -1.37
C ARG A 310 0.08 -28.30 0.15
N ARG A 311 -0.51 -27.28 0.75
CA ARG A 311 -0.96 -27.38 2.14
C ARG A 311 -2.18 -28.30 2.14
N ASP A 312 -2.33 -29.12 3.15
CA ASP A 312 -3.57 -29.86 3.41
C ASP A 312 -4.69 -28.84 3.65
N ASN A 313 -5.32 -28.43 2.56
CA ASN A 313 -6.49 -27.56 2.59
C ASN A 313 -7.71 -28.47 2.37
N PRO A 314 -8.59 -28.63 3.37
CA PRO A 314 -9.79 -29.46 3.23
C PRO A 314 -10.74 -28.94 2.14
N PHE A 315 -10.58 -27.70 1.69
CA PHE A 315 -11.34 -27.09 0.59
C PHE A 315 -10.57 -27.06 -0.74
N ALA A 316 -9.36 -27.66 -0.84
CA ALA A 316 -8.67 -27.71 -2.11
C ALA A 316 -9.50 -28.55 -3.09
N PRO A 317 -10.01 -27.99 -4.20
CA PRO A 317 -10.65 -28.81 -5.22
C PRO A 317 -9.63 -29.86 -5.69
N HIS A 318 -10.09 -31.06 -5.91
CA HIS A 318 -9.30 -32.13 -6.51
C HIS A 318 -8.99 -31.76 -7.96
N LEU A 319 -8.03 -30.88 -8.17
CA LEU A 319 -7.49 -30.57 -9.48
C LEU A 319 -6.58 -31.73 -9.88
N SER A 320 -7.16 -32.74 -10.51
CA SER A 320 -6.41 -33.71 -11.29
C SER A 320 -5.92 -33.00 -12.54
N TRP A 321 -4.68 -32.57 -12.56
CA TRP A 321 -4.02 -32.13 -13.78
C TRP A 321 -3.76 -33.38 -14.61
N GLY A 322 -4.57 -33.58 -15.65
CA GLY A 322 -4.30 -34.58 -16.67
C GLY A 322 -2.98 -34.22 -17.35
N ALA A 323 -2.02 -35.14 -17.27
CA ALA A 323 -0.87 -35.10 -18.14
C ALA A 323 -1.37 -35.34 -19.57
N SER A 324 -1.19 -34.35 -20.43
CA SER A 324 -1.26 -34.48 -21.89
C SER A 324 0.03 -33.98 -22.49
#